data_25df7c6428538f334d3e543f8408e66a
#
_entry.id   25df7c6428538f334d3e543f8408e66a
#
_cell.length_a   1.000
_cell.length_b   1.000
_cell.length_c   1.000
_cell.angle_alpha   90.00
_cell.angle_beta   90.00
_cell.angle_gamma   90.00
#
_symmetry.space_group_name_H-M   'P 1'
#
loop_
_entity.id
_entity.type
_entity.pdbx_description
1 polymer ?
#
loop_
_entity_poly.entity_id
_entity_poly.type
_entity_poly.pdbx_seq_one_letter_code
_entity_poly.pdbx_strand_id
1 'polypeptide(L)'
;MSKLSFFLLCCLFCFASASAQQEYITRQGELTFFSYTSVENIEASNDQVLSLFYPETNKVGVQILMRAFKFEKSLMYEHFNESYIESDLYPKALFEGEILGFDRATAEEQTRIIKGNFTLRGITKPMEVKAKIIKNNNGYTISGVLEVLVDDYEIKIPAILSPNIAKNIKVSFNFQYRPNDN
;
A
#
# COMPACT_ATOMS: atom_id res chain seq x y z
N MET A 1 7.33 -59.63 -16.24
CA MET A 1 6.81 -58.37 -15.63
C MET A 1 7.27 -57.26 -16.61
N SER A 2 6.33 -56.68 -17.32
CA SER A 2 6.61 -55.92 -18.50
C SER A 2 7.09 -54.49 -18.17
N LYS A 3 8.05 -54.01 -18.97
CA LYS A 3 8.56 -52.64 -18.95
C LYS A 3 7.45 -51.55 -19.01
N LEU A 4 6.25 -51.93 -19.44
CA LEU A 4 5.07 -51.09 -19.53
C LEU A 4 4.47 -50.77 -18.15
N SER A 5 4.53 -51.71 -17.15
CA SER A 5 4.06 -51.47 -15.80
C SER A 5 4.93 -50.52 -15.01
N PHE A 6 6.22 -50.43 -15.30
CA PHE A 6 7.14 -49.51 -14.63
C PHE A 6 6.96 -48.08 -15.16
N PHE A 7 6.63 -47.91 -16.44
CA PHE A 7 6.37 -46.59 -17.04
C PHE A 7 5.05 -45.99 -16.56
N LEU A 8 4.05 -46.81 -16.30
CA LEU A 8 2.75 -46.33 -15.79
C LEU A 8 2.87 -45.87 -14.31
N LEU A 9 3.77 -46.45 -13.53
CA LEU A 9 4.00 -46.10 -12.12
C LEU A 9 4.75 -44.76 -11.99
N CYS A 10 5.61 -44.38 -12.96
CA CYS A 10 6.32 -43.10 -12.96
C CYS A 10 5.42 -41.91 -13.36
N CYS A 11 4.36 -42.11 -14.11
CA CYS A 11 3.42 -41.04 -14.49
C CYS A 11 2.46 -40.63 -13.37
N LEU A 12 2.30 -41.42 -12.31
CA LEU A 12 1.41 -41.12 -11.19
C LEU A 12 2.03 -40.20 -10.15
N PHE A 13 3.32 -39.87 -10.21
CA PHE A 13 4.02 -39.10 -9.17
C PHE A 13 4.24 -37.62 -9.48
N CYS A 14 3.71 -37.10 -10.61
CA CYS A 14 3.87 -35.68 -11.00
C CYS A 14 2.63 -34.81 -10.77
N PHE A 15 1.76 -35.14 -9.84
CA PHE A 15 0.85 -34.14 -9.27
C PHE A 15 1.61 -33.34 -8.22
N ALA A 16 2.54 -32.52 -8.64
CA ALA A 16 3.02 -31.42 -7.83
C ALA A 16 1.79 -30.56 -7.51
N SER A 17 1.28 -30.64 -6.28
CA SER A 17 0.26 -29.72 -5.79
C SER A 17 0.83 -28.32 -5.89
N ALA A 18 0.48 -27.60 -6.94
CA ALA A 18 0.68 -26.16 -7.00
C ALA A 18 -0.20 -25.60 -5.86
N SER A 19 0.42 -25.36 -4.70
CA SER A 19 -0.24 -24.64 -3.62
C SER A 19 -0.50 -23.25 -4.16
N ALA A 20 -1.75 -22.97 -4.54
CA ALA A 20 -2.14 -21.63 -4.93
C ALA A 20 -1.87 -20.72 -3.73
N GLN A 21 -0.96 -19.75 -3.90
CA GLN A 21 -0.65 -18.80 -2.88
C GLN A 21 -1.92 -17.99 -2.60
N GLN A 22 -2.44 -18.03 -1.37
CA GLN A 22 -3.66 -17.31 -1.03
C GLN A 22 -3.37 -15.81 -1.06
N GLU A 23 -4.02 -15.13 -2.00
CA GLU A 23 -3.97 -13.68 -2.12
C GLU A 23 -5.13 -13.04 -1.35
N TYR A 24 -4.84 -11.97 -0.64
CA TYR A 24 -5.82 -11.12 0.00
C TYR A 24 -5.80 -9.73 -0.63
N ILE A 25 -6.99 -9.18 -0.88
CA ILE A 25 -7.15 -7.93 -1.61
C ILE A 25 -8.07 -6.95 -0.87
N THR A 26 -7.76 -5.67 -0.96
CA THR A 26 -8.73 -4.58 -0.77
C THR A 26 -8.73 -3.69 -2.00
N ARG A 27 -9.92 -3.28 -2.45
CA ARG A 27 -10.12 -2.31 -3.54
C ARG A 27 -10.66 -0.97 -3.04
N GLN A 28 -10.94 -0.89 -1.75
CA GLN A 28 -11.51 0.27 -1.05
C GLN A 28 -10.71 0.53 0.23
N GLY A 29 -9.38 0.47 0.11
CA GLY A 29 -8.50 0.85 1.21
C GLY A 29 -8.62 2.35 1.47
N GLU A 30 -8.62 2.73 2.74
CA GLU A 30 -8.69 4.11 3.18
C GLU A 30 -7.30 4.66 3.44
N LEU A 31 -7.04 5.86 2.94
CA LEU A 31 -5.81 6.60 3.18
C LEU A 31 -6.15 8.08 3.34
N THR A 32 -5.60 8.70 4.39
CA THR A 32 -5.76 10.13 4.64
C THR A 32 -4.40 10.75 4.88
N PHE A 33 -4.14 11.90 4.30
CA PHE A 33 -2.96 12.69 4.62
C PHE A 33 -3.31 14.02 5.26
N PHE A 34 -2.39 14.47 6.12
CA PHE A 34 -2.46 15.76 6.82
C PHE A 34 -1.18 16.55 6.61
N SER A 35 -1.33 17.81 6.22
CA SER A 35 -0.28 18.82 6.24
C SER A 35 -0.62 19.84 7.33
N TYR A 36 0.18 19.84 8.38
CA TYR A 36 0.00 20.77 9.51
C TYR A 36 0.86 22.01 9.35
N THR A 37 0.23 23.17 9.33
CA THR A 37 0.94 24.44 9.40
C THR A 37 0.24 25.43 10.34
N SER A 38 0.93 26.50 10.71
CA SER A 38 0.35 27.56 11.54
C SER A 38 -0.70 28.41 10.81
N VAL A 39 -0.78 28.32 9.50
CA VAL A 39 -1.66 29.14 8.66
C VAL A 39 -2.91 28.37 8.25
N GLU A 40 -2.73 27.15 7.77
CA GLU A 40 -3.82 26.32 7.28
C GLU A 40 -3.49 24.83 7.41
N ASN A 41 -4.45 24.03 7.84
CA ASN A 41 -4.36 22.59 7.82
C ASN A 41 -4.98 22.07 6.53
N ILE A 42 -4.25 21.21 5.84
CA ILE A 42 -4.74 20.54 4.64
C ILE A 42 -4.96 19.07 4.95
N GLU A 43 -6.17 18.60 4.72
CA GLU A 43 -6.55 17.20 4.81
C GLU A 43 -7.09 16.73 3.48
N ALA A 44 -6.69 15.53 3.08
CA ALA A 44 -7.32 14.85 1.95
C ALA A 44 -7.42 13.35 2.20
N SER A 45 -8.54 12.77 1.78
CA SER A 45 -8.83 11.34 1.94
C SER A 45 -8.98 10.65 0.60
N ASN A 46 -8.62 9.36 0.55
CA ASN A 46 -8.77 8.48 -0.60
C ASN A 46 -9.33 7.14 -0.08
N ASP A 47 -10.48 6.71 -0.61
CA ASP A 47 -11.16 5.47 -0.27
C ASP A 47 -11.15 4.45 -1.43
N GLN A 48 -10.26 4.64 -2.41
CA GLN A 48 -10.12 3.80 -3.59
C GLN A 48 -8.70 3.20 -3.71
N VAL A 49 -8.03 2.99 -2.57
CA VAL A 49 -6.71 2.39 -2.58
C VAL A 49 -6.84 0.89 -2.86
N LEU A 50 -6.11 0.42 -3.88
CA LEU A 50 -5.94 -0.99 -4.15
C LEU A 50 -4.73 -1.51 -3.38
N SER A 51 -4.91 -2.57 -2.61
CA SER A 51 -3.78 -3.24 -1.98
C SER A 51 -3.93 -4.76 -2.01
N LEU A 52 -2.79 -5.44 -2.18
CA LEU A 52 -2.64 -6.89 -2.17
C LEU A 52 -1.76 -7.30 -1.00
N PHE A 53 -2.12 -8.38 -0.34
CA PHE A 53 -1.36 -8.97 0.75
C PHE A 53 -1.23 -10.48 0.55
N TYR A 54 -0.02 -10.99 0.68
CA TYR A 54 0.35 -12.39 0.54
C TYR A 54 0.92 -12.92 1.86
N PRO A 55 0.08 -13.50 2.76
CA PRO A 55 0.51 -13.94 4.09
C PRO A 55 1.60 -15.03 4.07
N GLU A 56 1.67 -15.83 3.01
CA GLU A 56 2.67 -16.89 2.87
C GLU A 56 4.08 -16.36 2.64
N THR A 57 4.19 -15.22 1.95
CA THR A 57 5.47 -14.58 1.62
C THR A 57 5.67 -13.25 2.33
N ASN A 58 4.73 -12.84 3.19
CA ASN A 58 4.73 -11.58 3.92
C ASN A 58 4.79 -10.33 3.01
N LYS A 59 4.49 -10.48 1.72
CA LYS A 59 4.55 -9.39 0.75
C LYS A 59 3.27 -8.57 0.77
N VAL A 60 3.43 -7.26 0.60
CA VAL A 60 2.33 -6.31 0.45
C VAL A 60 2.63 -5.36 -0.70
N GLY A 61 1.62 -5.13 -1.54
CA GLY A 61 1.65 -4.14 -2.61
C GLY A 61 0.50 -3.16 -2.44
N VAL A 62 0.75 -1.86 -2.65
CA VAL A 62 -0.27 -0.81 -2.56
C VAL A 62 -0.20 0.07 -3.80
N GLN A 63 -1.35 0.35 -4.40
CA GLN A 63 -1.52 1.30 -5.48
C GLN A 63 -2.51 2.37 -5.07
N ILE A 64 -2.09 3.62 -5.17
CA ILE A 64 -2.87 4.80 -4.81
C ILE A 64 -3.11 5.62 -6.07
N LEU A 65 -4.36 5.84 -6.44
CA LEU A 65 -4.73 6.73 -7.54
C LEU A 65 -4.70 8.17 -7.03
N MET A 66 -3.84 9.02 -7.62
CA MET A 66 -3.64 10.39 -7.13
C MET A 66 -4.89 11.26 -7.32
N ARG A 67 -5.60 11.09 -8.42
CA ARG A 67 -6.85 11.84 -8.68
C ARG A 67 -8.05 11.40 -7.82
N ALA A 68 -7.94 10.28 -7.10
CA ALA A 68 -8.99 9.80 -6.21
C ALA A 68 -8.97 10.48 -4.81
N PHE A 69 -7.97 11.31 -4.52
CA PHE A 69 -7.98 12.11 -3.31
C PHE A 69 -9.09 13.15 -3.32
N LYS A 70 -9.82 13.23 -2.22
CA LYS A 70 -10.92 14.17 -1.97
C LYS A 70 -10.44 15.25 -1.01
N PHE A 71 -10.65 16.49 -1.40
CA PHE A 71 -10.31 17.69 -0.63
C PHE A 71 -11.58 18.45 -0.28
N GLU A 72 -11.56 19.19 0.81
CA GLU A 72 -12.66 20.08 1.18
C GLU A 72 -12.80 21.23 0.16
N LYS A 73 -11.67 21.78 -0.32
CA LYS A 73 -11.63 22.91 -1.25
C LYS A 73 -11.19 22.46 -2.65
N SER A 74 -11.97 22.80 -3.67
CA SER A 74 -11.64 22.46 -5.08
C SER A 74 -10.29 23.00 -5.52
N LEU A 75 -9.92 24.21 -5.10
CA LEU A 75 -8.63 24.81 -5.42
C LEU A 75 -7.45 24.00 -4.86
N MET A 76 -7.58 23.39 -3.68
CA MET A 76 -6.56 22.50 -3.14
C MET A 76 -6.43 21.22 -3.96
N TYR A 77 -7.55 20.66 -4.43
CA TYR A 77 -7.55 19.53 -5.36
C TYR A 77 -6.83 19.84 -6.65
N GLU A 78 -7.10 21.02 -7.25
CA GLU A 78 -6.44 21.47 -8.49
C GLU A 78 -4.93 21.62 -8.27
N HIS A 79 -4.50 22.37 -7.24
CA HIS A 79 -3.08 22.55 -6.93
C HIS A 79 -2.36 21.21 -6.66
N PHE A 80 -3.00 20.30 -5.92
CA PHE A 80 -2.44 18.97 -5.65
C PHE A 80 -2.20 18.20 -6.94
N ASN A 81 -3.18 18.16 -7.84
CA ASN A 81 -3.08 17.38 -9.06
C ASN A 81 -2.20 18.03 -10.14
N GLU A 82 -2.27 19.36 -10.29
CA GLU A 82 -1.60 20.05 -11.39
C GLU A 82 -0.20 20.53 -11.03
N SER A 83 0.00 21.03 -9.79
CA SER A 83 1.24 21.70 -9.41
C SER A 83 2.17 20.84 -8.56
N TYR A 84 1.63 19.98 -7.67
CA TYR A 84 2.45 19.23 -6.72
C TYR A 84 2.74 17.83 -7.21
N ILE A 85 1.70 17.07 -7.54
CA ILE A 85 1.85 15.68 -7.95
C ILE A 85 2.02 15.53 -9.45
N GLU A 86 1.46 16.47 -10.25
CA GLU A 86 1.40 16.36 -11.70
C GLU A 86 0.73 15.05 -12.13
N SER A 87 -0.49 14.84 -11.63
CA SER A 87 -1.18 13.53 -11.72
C SER A 87 -1.54 13.09 -13.14
N ASP A 88 -1.43 13.97 -14.13
CA ASP A 88 -1.50 13.61 -15.56
C ASP A 88 -0.26 12.82 -16.01
N LEU A 89 0.90 13.15 -15.48
CA LEU A 89 2.17 12.48 -15.75
C LEU A 89 2.40 11.30 -14.78
N TYR A 90 1.99 11.49 -13.53
CA TYR A 90 2.20 10.53 -12.44
C TYR A 90 0.87 10.14 -11.78
N PRO A 91 0.00 9.37 -12.47
CA PRO A 91 -1.37 9.10 -12.02
C PRO A 91 -1.46 8.22 -10.76
N LYS A 92 -0.35 7.56 -10.40
CA LYS A 92 -0.32 6.58 -9.30
C LYS A 92 0.90 6.78 -8.41
N ALA A 93 0.70 6.54 -7.11
CA ALA A 93 1.80 6.19 -6.22
C ALA A 93 1.75 4.69 -5.93
N LEU A 94 2.93 4.08 -5.72
CA LEU A 94 3.09 2.63 -5.51
C LEU A 94 3.94 2.38 -4.27
N PHE A 95 3.56 1.35 -3.50
CA PHE A 95 4.42 0.81 -2.45
C PHE A 95 4.50 -0.70 -2.61
N GLU A 96 5.71 -1.24 -2.55
CA GLU A 96 5.97 -2.67 -2.54
C GLU A 96 6.90 -2.98 -1.37
N GLY A 97 6.47 -3.91 -0.51
CA GLY A 97 7.22 -4.20 0.69
C GLY A 97 6.98 -5.59 1.27
N GLU A 98 7.71 -5.88 2.34
CA GLU A 98 7.65 -7.11 3.11
C GLU A 98 7.43 -6.80 4.59
N ILE A 99 6.53 -7.55 5.23
CA ILE A 99 6.22 -7.44 6.65
C ILE A 99 7.23 -8.29 7.43
N LEU A 100 8.09 -7.67 8.20
CA LEU A 100 9.14 -8.35 8.93
C LEU A 100 8.59 -9.08 10.15
N GLY A 101 8.88 -10.39 10.27
CA GLY A 101 8.50 -11.19 11.43
C GLY A 101 6.99 -11.38 11.63
N PHE A 102 6.21 -11.31 10.55
CA PHE A 102 4.78 -11.58 10.60
C PHE A 102 4.52 -13.06 10.86
N ASP A 103 3.65 -13.34 11.83
CA ASP A 103 3.18 -14.70 12.14
C ASP A 103 1.70 -14.86 11.73
N ARG A 104 1.46 -15.60 10.65
CA ARG A 104 0.12 -15.89 10.14
C ARG A 104 -0.72 -16.84 11.03
N ALA A 105 -0.08 -17.56 11.95
CA ALA A 105 -0.76 -18.54 12.82
C ALA A 105 -1.48 -17.86 13.98
N THR A 106 -0.98 -16.71 14.46
CA THR A 106 -1.62 -16.00 15.58
C THR A 106 -2.85 -15.21 15.12
N ALA A 107 -3.88 -15.22 15.97
CA ALA A 107 -5.06 -14.36 15.82
C ALA A 107 -4.93 -13.04 16.58
N GLU A 108 -3.88 -12.89 17.42
CA GLU A 108 -3.65 -11.67 18.17
C GLU A 108 -3.18 -10.51 17.28
N GLU A 109 -3.43 -9.29 17.73
CA GLU A 109 -2.89 -8.09 17.09
C GLU A 109 -1.36 -8.12 17.08
N GLN A 110 -0.77 -7.89 15.92
CA GLN A 110 0.67 -7.80 15.76
C GLN A 110 1.07 -6.39 15.34
N THR A 111 2.06 -5.82 16.00
CA THR A 111 2.73 -4.62 15.50
C THR A 111 4.03 -5.04 14.82
N ARG A 112 4.18 -4.72 13.53
CA ARG A 112 5.33 -5.10 12.70
C ARG A 112 5.85 -3.92 11.88
N ILE A 113 7.07 -4.05 11.41
CA ILE A 113 7.64 -3.13 10.41
C ILE A 113 7.41 -3.72 9.03
N ILE A 114 6.88 -2.91 8.14
CA ILE A 114 6.82 -3.19 6.72
C ILE A 114 7.96 -2.42 6.07
N LYS A 115 8.91 -3.14 5.47
CA LYS A 115 10.05 -2.55 4.79
C LYS A 115 9.88 -2.69 3.29
N GLY A 116 10.01 -1.59 2.55
CA GLY A 116 9.77 -1.61 1.12
C GLY A 116 10.24 -0.35 0.40
N ASN A 117 9.73 -0.19 -0.81
CA ASN A 117 10.01 0.95 -1.66
C ASN A 117 8.71 1.70 -1.95
N PHE A 118 8.72 3.00 -1.77
CA PHE A 118 7.60 3.88 -2.12
C PHE A 118 7.97 4.74 -3.33
N THR A 119 7.11 4.71 -4.33
CA THR A 119 7.27 5.49 -5.56
C THR A 119 6.18 6.56 -5.63
N LEU A 120 6.59 7.81 -5.71
CA LEU A 120 5.73 8.98 -5.87
C LEU A 120 6.36 9.91 -6.90
N ARG A 121 5.57 10.46 -7.83
CA ARG A 121 6.07 11.29 -8.95
C ARG A 121 7.23 10.66 -9.73
N GLY A 122 7.23 9.34 -9.91
CA GLY A 122 8.31 8.61 -10.59
C GLY A 122 9.60 8.45 -9.77
N ILE A 123 9.68 8.97 -8.57
CA ILE A 123 10.83 8.86 -7.67
C ILE A 123 10.56 7.75 -6.67
N THR A 124 11.49 6.79 -6.58
CA THR A 124 11.41 5.65 -5.66
C THR A 124 12.38 5.83 -4.50
N LYS A 125 11.89 5.69 -3.28
CA LYS A 125 12.67 5.76 -2.04
C LYS A 125 12.40 4.54 -1.17
N PRO A 126 13.40 4.03 -0.43
CA PRO A 126 13.16 3.04 0.61
C PRO A 126 12.32 3.65 1.73
N MET A 127 11.39 2.84 2.27
CA MET A 127 10.48 3.27 3.33
C MET A 127 10.27 2.14 4.33
N GLU A 128 10.22 2.49 5.61
CA GLU A 128 9.83 1.60 6.68
C GLU A 128 8.55 2.12 7.34
N VAL A 129 7.54 1.27 7.43
CA VAL A 129 6.23 1.62 7.97
C VAL A 129 5.92 0.74 9.17
N LYS A 130 5.68 1.35 10.34
CA LYS A 130 5.16 0.62 11.50
C LYS A 130 3.66 0.42 11.34
N ALA A 131 3.23 -0.84 11.24
CA ALA A 131 1.84 -1.19 11.03
C ALA A 131 1.32 -2.14 12.10
N LYS A 132 0.03 -2.03 12.39
CA LYS A 132 -0.76 -2.98 13.16
C LYS A 132 -1.45 -3.92 12.19
N ILE A 133 -1.38 -5.22 12.49
CA ILE A 133 -1.96 -6.28 11.69
C ILE A 133 -2.89 -7.10 12.57
N ILE A 134 -4.14 -7.21 12.17
CA ILE A 134 -5.16 -7.98 12.88
C ILE A 134 -5.72 -9.01 11.90
N LYS A 135 -5.67 -10.28 12.30
CA LYS A 135 -6.38 -11.35 11.60
C LYS A 135 -7.81 -11.40 12.11
N ASN A 136 -8.77 -11.37 11.21
CA ASN A 136 -10.19 -11.49 11.52
C ASN A 136 -10.81 -12.69 10.80
N ASN A 137 -12.10 -12.96 11.03
CA ASN A 137 -12.79 -14.14 10.48
C ASN A 137 -12.79 -14.18 8.94
N ASN A 138 -12.71 -13.02 8.29
CA ASN A 138 -12.83 -12.90 6.83
C ASN A 138 -11.56 -12.39 6.14
N GLY A 139 -10.42 -12.31 6.87
CA GLY A 139 -9.17 -11.84 6.28
C GLY A 139 -8.28 -11.10 7.26
N TYR A 140 -7.76 -9.94 6.85
CA TYR A 140 -6.82 -9.15 7.63
C TYR A 140 -7.17 -7.67 7.61
N THR A 141 -6.81 -6.98 8.68
CA THR A 141 -6.77 -5.51 8.69
C THR A 141 -5.33 -5.08 8.92
N ILE A 142 -4.80 -4.22 8.04
CA ILE A 142 -3.48 -3.62 8.19
C ILE A 142 -3.65 -2.11 8.26
N SER A 143 -3.20 -1.50 9.35
CA SER A 143 -3.33 -0.06 9.57
C SER A 143 -2.06 0.54 10.14
N GLY A 144 -1.85 1.83 9.90
CA GLY A 144 -0.66 2.50 10.42
C GLY A 144 -0.65 3.99 10.11
N VAL A 145 0.43 4.61 10.59
CA VAL A 145 0.73 6.02 10.35
C VAL A 145 2.18 6.13 9.96
N LEU A 146 2.45 6.94 8.94
CA LEU A 146 3.81 7.24 8.46
C LEU A 146 3.93 8.73 8.15
N GLU A 147 5.15 9.18 7.93
CA GLU A 147 5.43 10.52 7.44
C GLU A 147 6.12 10.45 6.08
N VAL A 148 5.73 11.34 5.18
CA VAL A 148 6.33 11.50 3.85
C VAL A 148 6.98 12.88 3.80
N LEU A 149 8.28 12.91 3.52
CA LEU A 149 9.01 14.16 3.33
C LEU A 149 8.82 14.62 1.88
N VAL A 150 8.24 15.80 1.71
CA VAL A 150 7.87 16.36 0.39
C VAL A 150 9.10 16.53 -0.50
N ASP A 151 10.22 16.96 0.08
CA ASP A 151 11.48 17.20 -0.63
C ASP A 151 12.08 15.92 -1.23
N ASP A 152 11.82 14.75 -0.62
CA ASP A 152 12.32 13.45 -1.11
C ASP A 152 11.77 13.07 -2.49
N TYR A 153 10.62 13.66 -2.87
CA TYR A 153 9.92 13.38 -4.13
C TYR A 153 9.92 14.59 -5.06
N GLU A 154 10.83 15.56 -4.83
CA GLU A 154 11.02 16.76 -5.65
C GLU A 154 9.71 17.54 -5.87
N ILE A 155 8.82 17.50 -4.89
CA ILE A 155 7.57 18.26 -4.92
C ILE A 155 7.89 19.73 -4.62
N LYS A 156 7.81 20.57 -5.64
CA LYS A 156 8.13 22.00 -5.53
C LYS A 156 6.96 22.78 -4.94
N ILE A 157 7.14 23.29 -3.74
CA ILE A 157 6.20 24.20 -3.10
C ILE A 157 6.62 25.63 -3.42
N PRO A 158 5.78 26.45 -4.12
CA PRO A 158 6.09 27.83 -4.37
C PRO A 158 6.35 28.60 -3.06
N ALA A 159 7.35 29.48 -3.05
CA ALA A 159 7.77 30.19 -1.82
C ALA A 159 6.63 30.93 -1.12
N ILE A 160 5.67 31.46 -1.87
CA ILE A 160 4.50 32.16 -1.34
C ILE A 160 3.53 31.22 -0.60
N LEU A 161 3.52 29.91 -0.94
CA LEU A 161 2.67 28.88 -0.32
C LEU A 161 3.44 28.06 0.73
N SER A 162 4.75 28.22 0.81
CA SER A 162 5.61 27.49 1.75
C SER A 162 5.17 27.59 3.23
N PRO A 163 4.64 28.73 3.71
CA PRO A 163 4.10 28.78 5.07
C PRO A 163 2.84 27.94 5.29
N ASN A 164 2.14 27.56 4.21
CA ASN A 164 0.85 26.87 4.23
C ASN A 164 0.96 25.37 4.00
N ILE A 165 2.15 24.85 3.68
CA ILE A 165 2.35 23.41 3.39
C ILE A 165 3.49 22.88 4.24
N ALA A 166 3.22 21.86 5.03
CA ALA A 166 4.24 21.22 5.84
C ALA A 166 5.25 20.46 4.97
N LYS A 167 6.51 20.43 5.40
CA LYS A 167 7.55 19.61 4.75
C LYS A 167 7.33 18.13 4.98
N ASN A 168 6.83 17.77 6.17
CA ASN A 168 6.46 16.41 6.54
C ASN A 168 4.95 16.26 6.49
N ILE A 169 4.49 15.38 5.64
CA ILE A 169 3.07 15.04 5.48
C ILE A 169 2.79 13.77 6.27
N LYS A 170 1.90 13.87 7.24
CA LYS A 170 1.43 12.71 8.00
C LYS A 170 0.41 11.95 7.19
N VAL A 171 0.62 10.66 6.99
CA VAL A 171 -0.26 9.76 6.27
C VAL A 171 -0.77 8.68 7.20
N SER A 172 -2.07 8.50 7.30
CA SER A 172 -2.72 7.38 7.98
C SER A 172 -3.42 6.48 6.97
N PHE A 173 -3.40 5.18 7.20
CA PHE A 173 -4.06 4.21 6.34
C PHE A 173 -4.76 3.12 7.14
N ASN A 174 -5.83 2.55 6.54
CA ASN A 174 -6.59 1.43 7.06
C ASN A 174 -7.05 0.55 5.90
N PHE A 175 -6.48 -0.64 5.78
CA PHE A 175 -6.74 -1.57 4.70
C PHE A 175 -7.39 -2.84 5.24
N GLN A 176 -8.64 -3.09 4.83
CA GLN A 176 -9.39 -4.30 5.17
C GLN A 176 -9.31 -5.28 3.99
N TYR A 177 -8.56 -6.34 4.17
CA TYR A 177 -8.33 -7.37 3.16
C TYR A 177 -9.31 -8.52 3.29
N ARG A 178 -9.74 -9.03 2.14
CA ARG A 178 -10.53 -10.25 2.00
C ARG A 178 -9.81 -11.22 1.06
N PRO A 179 -10.05 -12.54 1.15
CA PRO A 179 -9.55 -13.48 0.15
C PRO A 179 -9.93 -13.00 -1.26
N ASN A 180 -8.99 -13.11 -2.19
CA ASN A 180 -9.26 -12.83 -3.60
C ASN A 180 -9.73 -14.15 -4.25
N ASP A 181 -11.02 -14.42 -4.16
CA ASP A 181 -11.65 -15.59 -4.78
C ASP A 181 -11.91 -15.28 -6.26
N ASN A 182 -10.87 -15.44 -7.09
CA ASN A 182 -10.99 -15.38 -8.54
C ASN A 182 -11.08 -16.78 -9.13
#